data_22d0954c03741bfc6f2d4f2f89b3304d
#
_entry.id   22d0954c03741bfc6f2d4f2f89b3304d
#
_cell.length_a   1.000
_cell.length_b   1.000
_cell.length_c   1.000
_cell.angle_alpha   90.00
_cell.angle_beta   90.00
_cell.angle_gamma   90.00
#
_symmetry.space_group_name_H-M   'P 1'
#
loop_
_entity.id
_entity.type
_entity.pdbx_description
1 polymer ?
#
loop_
_entity_poly.entity_id
_entity_poly.type
_entity_poly.pdbx_seq_one_letter_code
_entity_poly.pdbx_strand_id
1 'polypeptide(L)'
;EVSNKQFTIIAKHDFGFYSNNNSLQYFNGNAEQASLKVTTTTNSRLILAINSWEANHLSWLQSSNSKQADKLIYQLNGLRHNNYYTVSVKNKVVKKIKSNAAGTLIFDIKTSAIADEIIIAANKF
;
A
#
# COMPACT_ATOMS: atom_id res chain seq x y z
N GLU A 1 -9.25 3.04 13.99
CA GLU A 1 -9.33 1.74 13.31
C GLU A 1 -10.68 1.61 12.61
N VAL A 2 -10.66 1.20 11.35
CA VAL A 2 -11.86 0.92 10.57
C VAL A 2 -11.71 -0.44 9.94
N SER A 3 -12.74 -1.28 10.02
CA SER A 3 -12.67 -2.64 9.48
C SER A 3 -13.99 -3.07 8.87
N ASN A 4 -13.90 -4.00 7.94
CA ASN A 4 -15.02 -4.77 7.42
C ASN A 4 -14.67 -6.28 7.46
N LYS A 5 -15.39 -7.10 6.69
CA LYS A 5 -15.19 -8.55 6.73
C LYS A 5 -13.77 -9.00 6.38
N GLN A 6 -13.07 -8.28 5.51
CA GLN A 6 -11.78 -8.71 4.98
C GLN A 6 -10.66 -7.72 5.29
N PHE A 7 -10.97 -6.43 5.36
CA PHE A 7 -9.94 -5.38 5.45
C PHE A 7 -10.05 -4.61 6.75
N THR A 8 -8.90 -4.29 7.33
CA THR A 8 -8.78 -3.39 8.48
C THR A 8 -7.73 -2.35 8.16
N ILE A 9 -8.05 -1.07 8.38
CA ILE A 9 -7.11 0.04 8.26
C ILE A 9 -6.92 0.68 9.64
N ILE A 10 -5.66 0.88 10.00
CA ILE A 10 -5.27 1.58 11.22
C ILE A 10 -4.42 2.78 10.81
N ALA A 11 -4.82 3.98 11.21
CA ALA A 11 -4.06 5.20 10.93
C ALA A 11 -4.28 6.21 12.05
N LYS A 12 -3.29 7.08 12.27
CA LYS A 12 -3.33 8.08 13.35
C LYS A 12 -4.00 9.39 12.95
N HIS A 13 -4.26 9.58 11.68
CA HIS A 13 -4.87 10.80 11.14
C HIS A 13 -6.18 10.45 10.44
N ASP A 14 -6.93 11.46 10.08
CA ASP A 14 -8.20 11.26 9.36
C ASP A 14 -7.94 10.61 8.01
N PHE A 15 -8.79 9.66 7.67
CA PHE A 15 -8.70 8.97 6.40
C PHE A 15 -10.07 8.48 5.96
N GLY A 16 -10.21 8.23 4.65
CA GLY A 16 -11.36 7.56 4.09
C GLY A 16 -10.96 6.22 3.49
N PHE A 17 -11.90 5.30 3.42
CA PHE A 17 -11.64 4.06 2.70
C PHE A 17 -12.90 3.57 1.99
N TYR A 18 -12.67 2.81 0.94
CA TYR A 18 -13.71 2.15 0.17
C TYR A 18 -13.28 0.72 -0.10
N SER A 19 -14.13 -0.23 0.14
CA SER A 19 -13.81 -1.64 -0.14
C SER A 19 -14.89 -2.26 -1.01
N ASN A 20 -14.47 -3.18 -1.87
CA ASN A 20 -15.36 -3.90 -2.78
C ASN A 20 -14.76 -5.27 -3.04
N ASN A 21 -15.51 -6.34 -2.74
CA ASN A 21 -15.06 -7.72 -2.91
C ASN A 21 -13.61 -7.94 -2.43
N ASN A 22 -12.65 -8.02 -3.34
CA ASN A 22 -11.25 -8.31 -3.05
C ASN A 22 -10.35 -7.09 -3.13
N SER A 23 -10.91 -5.89 -3.13
CA SER A 23 -10.10 -4.68 -3.20
C SER A 23 -10.46 -3.68 -2.11
N LEU A 24 -9.47 -2.89 -1.72
CA LEU A 24 -9.58 -1.83 -0.74
C LEU A 24 -8.90 -0.59 -1.28
N GLN A 25 -9.53 0.57 -1.13
CA GLN A 25 -8.91 1.86 -1.42
C GLN A 25 -8.77 2.65 -0.13
N TYR A 26 -7.60 3.23 0.08
CA TYR A 26 -7.30 4.10 1.20
C TYR A 26 -7.03 5.50 0.68
N PHE A 27 -7.64 6.50 1.33
CA PHE A 27 -7.47 7.90 1.02
C PHE A 27 -7.01 8.63 2.28
N ASN A 28 -5.85 9.29 2.20
CA ASN A 28 -5.42 10.15 3.28
C ASN A 28 -6.42 11.32 3.42
N GLY A 29 -6.61 11.84 4.63
CA GLY A 29 -7.51 12.94 4.87
C GLY A 29 -7.12 14.24 4.16
N ASN A 30 -5.86 14.37 3.71
CA ASN A 30 -5.41 15.46 2.87
C ASN A 30 -5.53 15.03 1.40
N ALA A 31 -6.41 15.70 0.65
CA ALA A 31 -6.71 15.36 -0.74
C ALA A 31 -5.51 15.49 -1.69
N GLU A 32 -4.47 16.22 -1.30
CA GLU A 32 -3.27 16.39 -2.11
C GLU A 32 -2.28 15.22 -1.96
N GLN A 33 -2.56 14.30 -1.04
CA GLN A 33 -1.69 13.17 -0.79
C GLN A 33 -2.07 11.97 -1.65
N ALA A 34 -1.11 11.06 -1.80
CA ALA A 34 -1.32 9.86 -2.60
C ALA A 34 -2.45 8.99 -2.02
N SER A 35 -3.11 8.24 -2.88
CA SER A 35 -4.07 7.22 -2.47
C SER A 35 -3.50 5.84 -2.76
N LEU A 36 -4.04 4.84 -2.06
CA LEU A 36 -3.58 3.45 -2.17
C LEU A 36 -4.77 2.56 -2.51
N LYS A 37 -4.57 1.67 -3.46
CA LYS A 37 -5.51 0.58 -3.73
C LYS A 37 -4.75 -0.73 -3.59
N VAL A 38 -5.33 -1.68 -2.86
CA VAL A 38 -4.81 -3.03 -2.76
C VAL A 38 -5.86 -4.03 -3.21
N THR A 39 -5.44 -4.99 -4.02
CA THR A 39 -6.29 -6.07 -4.50
C THR A 39 -5.71 -7.40 -4.04
N THR A 40 -6.55 -8.23 -3.43
CA THR A 40 -6.16 -9.56 -2.97
C THR A 40 -6.62 -10.61 -3.97
N THR A 41 -5.94 -11.75 -3.97
CA THR A 41 -6.32 -12.89 -4.80
C THR A 41 -7.11 -13.93 -4.03
N THR A 42 -7.27 -13.75 -2.73
CA THR A 42 -8.00 -14.67 -1.85
C THR A 42 -8.93 -13.90 -0.92
N ASN A 43 -9.70 -14.65 -0.10
CA ASN A 43 -10.57 -14.06 0.92
C ASN A 43 -9.87 -13.91 2.27
N SER A 44 -8.56 -13.96 2.30
CA SER A 44 -7.79 -13.77 3.54
C SER A 44 -7.98 -12.37 4.11
N ARG A 45 -7.97 -12.28 5.43
CA ARG A 45 -8.08 -11.00 6.11
C ARG A 45 -6.77 -10.24 6.00
N LEU A 46 -6.86 -8.97 5.62
CA LEU A 46 -5.71 -8.09 5.44
C LEU A 46 -5.82 -6.90 6.39
N ILE A 47 -4.74 -6.60 7.09
CA ILE A 47 -4.64 -5.45 7.97
C ILE A 47 -3.54 -4.54 7.43
N LEU A 48 -3.87 -3.26 7.24
CA LEU A 48 -2.92 -2.23 6.84
C LEU A 48 -2.83 -1.20 7.96
N ALA A 49 -1.67 -1.09 8.58
CA ALA A 49 -1.40 -0.05 9.57
C ALA A 49 -0.53 1.01 8.90
N ILE A 50 -1.12 2.18 8.66
CA ILE A 50 -0.45 3.27 7.96
C ILE A 50 0.54 3.93 8.91
N ASN A 51 1.79 4.01 8.53
CA ASN A 51 2.88 4.51 9.35
C ASN A 51 3.32 5.90 8.91
N SER A 52 3.70 6.07 7.64
CA SER A 52 4.16 7.34 7.08
C SER A 52 3.44 7.60 5.77
N TRP A 53 2.99 8.84 5.54
CA TRP A 53 2.27 9.19 4.32
C TRP A 53 2.67 10.59 3.87
N GLU A 54 3.92 10.72 3.44
CA GLU A 54 4.49 11.98 2.95
C GLU A 54 4.76 11.87 1.45
N ALA A 55 4.91 13.01 0.78
CA ALA A 55 5.03 13.06 -0.68
C ALA A 55 6.13 12.16 -1.25
N ASN A 56 7.24 12.01 -0.54
CA ASN A 56 8.39 11.24 -1.01
C ASN A 56 8.63 9.95 -0.22
N HIS A 57 7.76 9.66 0.75
CA HIS A 57 7.95 8.53 1.63
C HIS A 57 6.62 8.03 2.16
N LEU A 58 6.20 6.88 1.68
CA LEU A 58 4.99 6.22 2.13
C LEU A 58 5.38 4.90 2.78
N SER A 59 4.81 4.59 3.94
CA SER A 59 5.05 3.31 4.56
C SER A 59 3.84 2.80 5.29
N TRP A 60 3.67 1.50 5.29
CA TRP A 60 2.61 0.82 6.02
C TRP A 60 3.07 -0.57 6.41
N LEU A 61 2.45 -1.08 7.45
CA LEU A 61 2.65 -2.44 7.89
C LEU A 61 1.49 -3.27 7.35
N GLN A 62 1.78 -4.30 6.57
CA GLN A 62 0.75 -5.22 6.10
C GLN A 62 0.83 -6.52 6.89
N SER A 63 -0.31 -7.09 7.24
CA SER A 63 -0.39 -8.42 7.82
C SER A 63 -1.62 -9.13 7.31
N SER A 64 -1.54 -10.45 7.25
CA SER A 64 -2.60 -11.29 6.74
C SER A 64 -2.74 -12.50 7.63
N ASN A 65 -3.96 -13.03 7.76
CA ASN A 65 -4.20 -14.27 8.48
C ASN A 65 -4.11 -15.50 7.59
N SER A 66 -3.65 -15.35 6.35
CA SER A 66 -3.51 -16.49 5.44
C SER A 66 -2.40 -17.40 5.90
N LYS A 67 -2.63 -18.72 5.83
CA LYS A 67 -1.61 -19.72 6.10
C LYS A 67 -0.66 -19.90 4.92
N GLN A 68 -1.02 -19.41 3.75
CA GLN A 68 -0.21 -19.45 2.55
C GLN A 68 0.08 -18.03 2.09
N ALA A 69 1.21 -17.84 1.43
CA ALA A 69 1.55 -16.54 0.88
C ALA A 69 0.55 -16.16 -0.21
N ASP A 70 -0.11 -15.02 -0.03
CA ASP A 70 -1.02 -14.45 -1.00
C ASP A 70 -0.30 -13.38 -1.81
N LYS A 71 -0.67 -13.26 -3.07
CA LYS A 71 -0.21 -12.17 -3.91
C LYS A 71 -1.13 -10.98 -3.73
N LEU A 72 -0.57 -9.84 -3.34
CA LEU A 72 -1.27 -8.57 -3.24
C LEU A 72 -0.82 -7.66 -4.37
N ILE A 73 -1.77 -7.02 -5.03
CA ILE A 73 -1.48 -6.03 -6.05
C ILE A 73 -1.76 -4.66 -5.46
N TYR A 74 -0.74 -3.82 -5.38
CA TYR A 74 -0.84 -2.45 -4.88
C TYR A 74 -0.81 -1.46 -6.04
N GLN A 75 -1.66 -0.46 -5.95
CA GLN A 75 -1.67 0.68 -6.87
C GLN A 75 -1.65 1.97 -6.07
N LEU A 76 -0.65 2.80 -6.32
CA LEU A 76 -0.55 4.13 -5.73
C LEU A 76 -0.85 5.17 -6.80
N ASN A 77 -1.70 6.14 -6.47
CA ASN A 77 -2.06 7.24 -7.35
C ASN A 77 -1.67 8.56 -6.68
N GLY A 78 -1.52 9.61 -7.47
CA GLY A 78 -1.18 10.93 -6.94
C GLY A 78 0.31 11.09 -6.62
N LEU A 79 1.15 10.22 -7.15
CA LEU A 79 2.60 10.37 -7.06
C LEU A 79 3.12 11.34 -8.11
N ARG A 80 4.42 11.67 -8.05
CA ARG A 80 5.05 12.46 -9.09
C ARG A 80 5.05 11.68 -10.40
N HIS A 81 4.87 12.39 -11.51
CA HIS A 81 4.82 11.79 -12.84
C HIS A 81 6.21 11.36 -13.27
N ASN A 82 6.33 10.20 -13.88
CA ASN A 82 7.55 9.71 -14.51
C ASN A 82 8.78 9.71 -13.59
N ASN A 83 8.57 9.45 -12.30
CA ASN A 83 9.64 9.39 -11.30
C ASN A 83 9.89 7.94 -10.87
N TYR A 84 11.14 7.66 -10.51
CA TYR A 84 11.49 6.35 -9.98
C TYR A 84 11.22 6.29 -8.48
N TYR A 85 10.71 5.15 -8.04
CA TYR A 85 10.44 4.84 -6.64
C TYR A 85 11.05 3.49 -6.30
N THR A 86 11.59 3.37 -5.09
CA THR A 86 12.00 2.08 -4.56
C THR A 86 10.87 1.50 -3.72
N VAL A 87 10.63 0.20 -3.85
CA VAL A 87 9.72 -0.57 -3.02
C VAL A 87 10.57 -1.45 -2.13
N SER A 88 10.47 -1.26 -0.83
CA SER A 88 11.19 -2.06 0.15
C SER A 88 10.22 -2.87 0.98
N VAL A 89 10.59 -4.11 1.28
CA VAL A 89 9.85 -5.00 2.18
C VAL A 89 10.82 -5.47 3.25
N LYS A 90 10.50 -5.24 4.52
CA LYS A 90 11.37 -5.57 5.66
C LYS A 90 12.76 -4.95 5.52
N ASN A 91 12.81 -3.68 5.13
CA ASN A 91 14.06 -2.92 4.92
C ASN A 91 14.95 -3.43 3.79
N LYS A 92 14.40 -4.27 2.91
CA LYS A 92 15.13 -4.77 1.76
C LYS A 92 14.46 -4.30 0.49
N VAL A 93 15.22 -3.63 -0.39
CA VAL A 93 14.68 -3.17 -1.67
C VAL A 93 14.37 -4.38 -2.54
N VAL A 94 13.10 -4.52 -2.94
CA VAL A 94 12.64 -5.63 -3.78
C VAL A 94 12.33 -5.19 -5.19
N LYS A 95 12.01 -3.90 -5.41
CA LYS A 95 11.70 -3.37 -6.75
C LYS A 95 12.12 -1.92 -6.86
N LYS A 96 12.46 -1.50 -8.08
CA LYS A 96 12.66 -0.12 -8.46
C LYS A 96 11.75 0.12 -9.67
N ILE A 97 10.75 0.99 -9.53
CA ILE A 97 9.69 1.15 -10.52
C ILE A 97 9.52 2.62 -10.83
N LYS A 98 9.26 2.92 -12.09
CA LYS A 98 8.95 4.27 -12.54
C LYS A 98 7.44 4.46 -12.58
N SER A 99 6.95 5.54 -11.96
CA SER A 99 5.55 5.92 -12.10
C SER A 99 5.26 6.36 -13.54
N ASN A 100 3.99 6.26 -13.94
CA ASN A 100 3.60 6.65 -15.29
C ASN A 100 3.32 8.15 -15.39
N ALA A 101 2.86 8.61 -16.56
CA ALA A 101 2.57 10.01 -16.80
C ALA A 101 1.41 10.54 -15.95
N ALA A 102 0.58 9.67 -15.39
CA ALA A 102 -0.52 10.04 -14.49
C ALA A 102 -0.12 10.01 -13.02
N GLY A 103 1.13 9.63 -12.69
CA GLY A 103 1.57 9.51 -11.31
C GLY A 103 1.11 8.24 -10.64
N THR A 104 0.91 7.17 -11.40
CA THR A 104 0.46 5.88 -10.89
C THR A 104 1.61 4.88 -10.85
N LEU A 105 1.69 4.13 -9.76
CA LEU A 105 2.67 3.08 -9.56
C LEU A 105 1.92 1.79 -9.24
N ILE A 106 2.21 0.71 -9.95
CA ILE A 106 1.58 -0.60 -9.73
C ILE A 106 2.66 -1.64 -9.48
N PHE A 107 2.50 -2.40 -8.41
CA PHE A 107 3.42 -3.48 -8.08
C PHE A 107 2.70 -4.59 -7.31
N ASP A 108 3.30 -5.76 -7.28
CA ASP A 108 2.76 -6.89 -6.54
C ASP A 108 3.75 -7.36 -5.46
N ILE A 109 3.21 -7.82 -4.34
CA ILE A 109 3.99 -8.33 -3.22
C ILE A 109 3.29 -9.58 -2.70
N LYS A 110 4.06 -10.59 -2.34
CA LYS A 110 3.53 -11.75 -1.62
C LYS A 110 3.49 -11.45 -0.13
N THR A 111 2.38 -11.78 0.50
CA THR A 111 2.27 -11.66 1.96
C THR A 111 2.99 -12.80 2.65
N SER A 112 3.41 -12.55 3.89
CA SER A 112 3.80 -13.61 4.80
C SER A 112 2.83 -13.63 5.98
N ALA A 113 2.84 -14.70 6.76
CA ALA A 113 2.05 -14.79 7.99
C ALA A 113 2.51 -13.78 9.05
N ILE A 114 3.69 -13.22 8.88
CA ILE A 114 4.28 -12.21 9.75
C ILE A 114 4.03 -10.85 9.12
N ALA A 115 3.83 -9.81 9.94
CA ALA A 115 3.65 -8.47 9.46
C ALA A 115 4.89 -7.97 8.71
N ASP A 116 4.69 -7.42 7.52
CA ASP A 116 5.75 -6.87 6.67
C ASP A 116 5.60 -5.36 6.56
N GLU A 117 6.67 -4.63 6.87
CA GLU A 117 6.70 -3.21 6.59
C GLU A 117 7.04 -2.97 5.12
N ILE A 118 6.19 -2.20 4.44
CA ILE A 118 6.40 -1.80 3.05
C ILE A 118 6.72 -0.33 3.03
N ILE A 119 7.80 0.04 2.36
CA ILE A 119 8.25 1.42 2.24
C ILE A 119 8.37 1.77 0.77
N ILE A 120 7.72 2.88 0.39
CA ILE A 120 7.82 3.44 -0.95
C ILE A 120 8.54 4.76 -0.81
N ALA A 121 9.72 4.86 -1.40
CA ALA A 121 10.55 6.06 -1.30
C ALA A 121 10.91 6.57 -2.69
N ALA A 122 10.79 7.87 -2.89
CA ALA A 122 11.20 8.51 -4.13
C ALA A 122 12.73 8.45 -4.25
N ASN A 123 13.21 8.04 -5.42
CA ASN A 123 14.63 8.07 -5.71
C ASN A 123 15.05 9.48 -6.11
N LYS A 124 16.14 9.94 -5.52
CA LYS A 124 16.79 11.19 -5.91
C LYS A 124 17.86 10.85 -6.94
N PHE A 125 17.74 11.42 -8.10
CA PHE A 125 18.75 11.34 -9.13
C PHE A 125 19.29 12.71 -9.43
#